data_2f273a2ff6ef380ab229ef60c9a5e80e
#
_entry.id   2f273a2ff6ef380ab229ef60c9a5e80e
#
_cell.length_a   1.000
_cell.length_b   1.000
_cell.length_c   1.000
_cell.angle_alpha   90.00
_cell.angle_beta   90.00
_cell.angle_gamma   90.00
#
_symmetry.space_group_name_H-M   'P 1'
#
loop_
_entity.id
_entity.type
_entity.pdbx_description
1 polymer ?
#
loop_
_entity_poly.entity_id
_entity_poly.type
_entity_poly.pdbx_seq_one_letter_code
_entity_poly.pdbx_strand_id
1 'polypeptide(L)'
;MPSISIGETHAPLGARSRDAKAVSRRVIKAACYMAIGLLAGGLLPNAGARADGGTSVGDLTLRAAIDRALSADPSLKAGAIEVEAAAGRTLQAGLRPNPQASIEVEDSIGTGGYRGFRRTQTTLQISQLFELGGKLDRRVEAAIAASNVVRADRELLRLDVMARTTEAFVKLLGAQRRLSIAEARAKRTATLIPALRRRVEAGASPTIEVTRGQVAADMAKIEAGRARAALDTARRSLAAQWGLAPPDFAHVAGDLDTVGPPPALETIIAGLDDNPRLARWNSVRSAREADVRVQRSLAAPDLTIGIGPRHYAESNDAGVVFSLSMPIPVSNRNQGNIIEAHRELAKTGEERGAARLDLYRELSAAYGELAESWAEISQLRGTVLPAARDALGGVQAGYGQGRFGVIDVLDAQGTLNEAELRYGEALVAYHAAVAKIEGLTARPLSPPGPSARSE
;
A
#
# COMPACT_ATOMS: atom_id res chain seq x y z
N MET A 1 -61.62 15.79 20.37
CA MET A 1 -61.57 15.22 21.73
C MET A 1 -61.46 13.71 21.64
N PRO A 2 -60.56 13.07 22.34
CA PRO A 2 -60.11 13.34 23.69
C PRO A 2 -58.60 13.61 23.85
N SER A 3 -58.30 14.27 24.92
CA SER A 3 -57.04 14.62 25.56
C SER A 3 -56.30 13.41 26.14
N ILE A 4 -54.96 13.37 26.00
CA ILE A 4 -54.07 12.59 26.87
C ILE A 4 -52.86 13.44 27.28
N SER A 5 -52.74 13.48 28.54
CA SER A 5 -51.86 14.02 29.55
C SER A 5 -50.37 14.03 29.27
N ILE A 6 -49.74 15.15 29.67
CA ILE A 6 -48.32 15.44 29.77
C ILE A 6 -47.82 14.80 31.10
N GLY A 7 -46.77 14.01 30.99
CA GLY A 7 -45.97 13.54 32.12
C GLY A 7 -44.57 14.12 32.06
N GLU A 8 -44.31 15.18 32.82
CA GLU A 8 -42.95 15.70 33.09
C GLU A 8 -42.23 14.77 34.06
N THR A 9 -41.04 14.34 33.69
CA THR A 9 -40.05 13.81 34.64
C THR A 9 -38.75 14.59 34.49
N HIS A 10 -38.55 15.46 35.44
CA HIS A 10 -37.27 16.12 35.73
C HIS A 10 -36.24 15.09 36.22
N ALA A 11 -35.05 15.08 35.61
CA ALA A 11 -33.84 14.52 36.20
C ALA A 11 -32.70 15.56 36.12
N PRO A 12 -31.83 15.67 37.14
CA PRO A 12 -31.03 16.85 37.40
C PRO A 12 -29.74 16.92 36.61
N LEU A 13 -29.47 18.11 36.05
CA LEU A 13 -28.17 18.55 35.57
C LEU A 13 -27.20 18.77 36.74
N GLY A 14 -26.13 18.02 36.75
CA GLY A 14 -25.03 18.34 37.69
C GLY A 14 -24.00 17.23 37.77
N ALA A 15 -22.86 17.41 37.03
CA ALA A 15 -21.54 16.85 37.22
C ALA A 15 -20.88 16.30 35.97
N ARG A 16 -20.32 17.17 35.10
CA ARG A 16 -19.23 16.80 34.18
C ARG A 16 -18.52 18.07 33.68
N SER A 17 -17.65 18.65 34.48
CA SER A 17 -16.76 19.73 34.01
C SER A 17 -15.48 19.89 34.85
N ARG A 18 -14.93 18.82 35.43
CA ARG A 18 -13.65 18.92 36.16
C ARG A 18 -12.53 18.01 35.62
N ASP A 19 -12.79 17.02 34.80
CA ASP A 19 -11.74 16.06 34.38
C ASP A 19 -11.02 16.43 33.07
N ALA A 20 -11.54 17.34 32.26
CA ALA A 20 -10.90 17.76 31.01
C ALA A 20 -9.67 18.66 31.18
N LYS A 21 -9.50 19.32 32.37
CA LYS A 21 -8.33 20.18 32.65
C LYS A 21 -7.14 19.48 33.30
N ALA A 22 -7.32 18.26 33.78
CA ALA A 22 -6.26 17.50 34.44
C ALA A 22 -5.41 16.68 33.47
N VAL A 23 -5.93 16.29 32.30
CA VAL A 23 -5.22 15.50 31.28
C VAL A 23 -4.27 16.39 30.48
N SER A 24 -4.62 17.67 30.23
CA SER A 24 -3.78 18.62 29.50
C SER A 24 -2.47 19.01 30.20
N ARG A 25 -2.40 18.91 31.52
CA ARG A 25 -1.21 19.33 32.30
C ARG A 25 -0.17 18.22 32.51
N ARG A 26 -0.50 16.95 32.28
CA ARG A 26 0.44 15.82 32.45
C ARG A 26 1.23 15.47 31.21
N VAL A 27 0.75 15.82 30.01
CA VAL A 27 1.45 15.54 28.73
C VAL A 27 2.55 16.58 28.44
N ILE A 28 2.46 17.80 28.97
CA ILE A 28 3.44 18.88 28.73
C ILE A 28 4.69 18.77 29.62
N LYS A 29 4.66 17.99 30.70
CA LYS A 29 5.83 17.84 31.58
C LYS A 29 6.76 16.66 31.28
N ALA A 30 6.42 15.80 30.36
CA ALA A 30 7.27 14.66 29.99
C ALA A 30 8.22 14.91 28.80
N ALA A 31 8.10 16.05 28.09
CA ALA A 31 8.90 16.35 26.90
C ALA A 31 10.10 17.27 27.15
N CYS A 32 10.39 17.72 28.37
CA CYS A 32 11.45 18.67 28.67
C CYS A 32 12.66 18.14 29.47
N TYR A 33 12.78 16.83 29.69
CA TYR A 33 13.88 16.25 30.47
C TYR A 33 14.72 15.20 29.73
N MET A 34 14.91 15.31 28.41
CA MET A 34 15.82 14.41 27.67
C MET A 34 16.72 15.15 26.67
N ALA A 35 17.41 16.17 27.11
CA ALA A 35 18.44 16.81 26.30
C ALA A 35 19.49 17.52 27.16
N ILE A 36 20.20 16.81 28.05
CA ILE A 36 21.53 17.19 28.57
C ILE A 36 22.12 15.95 29.25
N GLY A 37 23.14 15.36 28.65
CA GLY A 37 23.97 14.36 29.29
C GLY A 37 24.44 13.25 28.36
N LEU A 38 25.52 13.48 27.61
CA LEU A 38 26.47 12.42 27.19
C LEU A 38 27.65 13.06 26.43
N LEU A 39 28.59 13.55 27.23
CA LEU A 39 29.96 13.76 26.81
C LEU A 39 30.83 13.26 27.94
N ALA A 40 31.19 11.98 27.90
CA ALA A 40 32.36 11.46 28.59
C ALA A 40 32.79 10.18 27.88
N GLY A 41 34.01 10.19 27.39
CA GLY A 41 34.63 9.14 26.57
C GLY A 41 34.87 7.85 27.30
N GLY A 42 34.91 6.78 26.52
CA GLY A 42 35.34 5.45 26.91
C GLY A 42 35.72 4.67 25.68
N LEU A 43 36.99 4.68 25.30
CA LEU A 43 37.58 3.69 24.39
C LEU A 43 37.42 2.30 25.04
N LEU A 44 36.66 1.43 24.41
CA LEU A 44 36.72 -0.02 24.64
C LEU A 44 37.04 -0.73 23.32
N PRO A 45 37.85 -1.80 23.34
CA PRO A 45 38.39 -2.40 22.13
C PRO A 45 37.28 -3.16 21.37
N ASN A 46 37.31 -2.95 20.07
CA ASN A 46 36.49 -3.66 19.09
C ASN A 46 36.90 -5.15 19.05
N ALA A 47 36.26 -5.98 19.87
CA ALA A 47 36.28 -7.43 19.68
C ALA A 47 35.34 -7.72 18.51
N GLY A 48 35.95 -7.90 17.35
CA GLY A 48 35.26 -8.38 16.16
C GLY A 48 34.63 -9.74 16.41
N ALA A 49 33.40 -9.77 16.85
CA ALA A 49 32.54 -10.92 16.67
C ALA A 49 32.23 -11.04 15.19
N ARG A 50 33.08 -11.74 14.44
CA ARG A 50 32.67 -12.40 13.21
C ARG A 50 31.57 -13.34 13.62
N ALA A 51 30.34 -12.91 13.44
CA ALA A 51 29.22 -13.80 13.32
C ALA A 51 29.43 -14.59 12.01
N ASP A 52 30.15 -15.69 12.13
CA ASP A 52 30.17 -16.78 11.15
C ASP A 52 28.82 -17.50 11.29
N GLY A 53 27.77 -16.75 10.95
CA GLY A 53 26.43 -17.26 10.71
C GLY A 53 26.38 -17.76 9.28
N GLY A 54 26.95 -18.92 9.04
CA GLY A 54 26.57 -19.77 7.92
C GLY A 54 25.09 -20.13 8.12
N THR A 55 24.21 -19.17 7.83
CA THR A 55 22.80 -19.44 7.60
C THR A 55 22.76 -20.39 6.42
N SER A 56 22.49 -21.68 6.69
CA SER A 56 21.98 -22.56 5.65
C SER A 56 20.92 -21.75 4.93
N VAL A 57 21.15 -21.53 3.63
CA VAL A 57 20.21 -20.80 2.76
C VAL A 57 18.98 -21.71 2.67
N GLY A 58 18.14 -21.64 3.71
CA GLY A 58 16.87 -22.35 3.77
C GLY A 58 15.93 -21.77 2.71
N ASP A 59 15.04 -22.60 2.22
CA ASP A 59 14.01 -22.19 1.28
C ASP A 59 13.16 -21.06 1.90
N LEU A 60 12.98 -19.98 1.16
CA LEU A 60 12.19 -18.83 1.58
C LEU A 60 10.69 -19.18 1.48
N THR A 61 9.95 -19.09 2.59
CA THR A 61 8.50 -19.26 2.60
C THR A 61 7.78 -17.94 2.24
N LEU A 62 6.52 -18.03 1.79
CA LEU A 62 5.69 -16.85 1.48
C LEU A 62 5.57 -15.92 2.68
N ARG A 63 5.33 -16.48 3.88
CA ARG A 63 5.22 -15.68 5.11
C ARG A 63 6.51 -14.91 5.39
N ALA A 64 7.66 -15.56 5.30
CA ALA A 64 8.95 -14.92 5.51
C ALA A 64 9.24 -13.84 4.43
N ALA A 65 8.82 -14.06 3.19
CA ALA A 65 8.94 -13.04 2.13
C ALA A 65 8.07 -11.81 2.42
N ILE A 66 6.82 -12.00 2.85
CA ILE A 66 5.93 -10.91 3.25
C ILE A 66 6.49 -10.15 4.46
N ASP A 67 6.96 -10.84 5.51
CA ASP A 67 7.53 -10.21 6.70
C ASP A 67 8.78 -9.36 6.35
N ARG A 68 9.64 -9.86 5.45
CA ARG A 68 10.78 -9.11 4.91
C ARG A 68 10.33 -7.86 4.14
N ALA A 69 9.36 -7.99 3.23
CA ALA A 69 8.83 -6.87 2.46
C ALA A 69 8.20 -5.81 3.38
N LEU A 70 7.36 -6.20 4.32
CA LEU A 70 6.71 -5.27 5.27
C LEU A 70 7.71 -4.52 6.16
N SER A 71 8.85 -5.13 6.50
CA SER A 71 9.87 -4.49 7.33
C SER A 71 10.84 -3.59 6.55
N ALA A 72 11.08 -3.89 5.26
CA ALA A 72 12.17 -3.28 4.53
C ALA A 72 11.73 -2.43 3.32
N ASP A 73 10.49 -2.59 2.81
CA ASP A 73 9.97 -1.86 1.64
C ASP A 73 10.12 -0.34 1.83
N PRO A 74 10.80 0.37 0.92
CA PRO A 74 11.03 1.81 1.04
C PRO A 74 9.72 2.63 1.00
N SER A 75 8.68 2.15 0.30
CA SER A 75 7.41 2.86 0.21
C SER A 75 6.66 2.86 1.55
N LEU A 76 6.73 1.76 2.30
CA LEU A 76 6.16 1.68 3.66
C LEU A 76 6.92 2.57 4.65
N LYS A 77 8.24 2.67 4.52
CA LYS A 77 9.05 3.61 5.31
C LYS A 77 8.67 5.05 4.99
N ALA A 78 8.52 5.39 3.70
CA ALA A 78 8.05 6.70 3.27
C ALA A 78 6.64 7.00 3.81
N GLY A 79 5.73 6.03 3.76
CA GLY A 79 4.38 6.16 4.34
C GLY A 79 4.38 6.37 5.86
N ALA A 80 5.33 5.76 6.58
CA ALA A 80 5.51 6.00 8.02
C ALA A 80 5.95 7.44 8.30
N ILE A 81 6.93 7.96 7.53
CA ILE A 81 7.41 9.35 7.63
C ILE A 81 6.28 10.33 7.28
N GLU A 82 5.41 10.01 6.30
CA GLU A 82 4.26 10.86 5.97
C GLU A 82 3.26 10.95 7.14
N VAL A 83 3.07 9.87 7.90
CA VAL A 83 2.25 9.91 9.14
C VAL A 83 2.89 10.84 10.18
N GLU A 84 4.21 10.83 10.33
CA GLU A 84 4.94 11.76 11.22
C GLU A 84 4.81 13.21 10.71
N ALA A 85 4.92 13.44 9.42
CA ALA A 85 4.70 14.75 8.81
C ALA A 85 3.26 15.26 9.06
N ALA A 86 2.26 14.38 8.98
CA ALA A 86 0.88 14.73 9.31
C ALA A 86 0.70 15.10 10.81
N ALA A 87 1.46 14.46 11.71
CA ALA A 87 1.50 14.86 13.11
C ALA A 87 2.10 16.27 13.30
N GLY A 88 3.17 16.59 12.52
CA GLY A 88 3.73 17.94 12.46
C GLY A 88 2.71 18.99 12.00
N ARG A 89 1.93 18.69 10.95
CA ARG A 89 0.83 19.56 10.47
C ARG A 89 -0.25 19.75 11.55
N THR A 90 -0.56 18.70 12.31
CA THR A 90 -1.53 18.80 13.42
C THR A 90 -0.99 19.68 14.55
N LEU A 91 0.29 19.56 14.89
CA LEU A 91 0.94 20.45 15.86
C LEU A 91 0.87 21.91 15.38
N GLN A 92 1.25 22.18 14.13
CA GLN A 92 1.22 23.53 13.55
C GLN A 92 -0.20 24.13 13.55
N ALA A 93 -1.22 23.32 13.25
CA ALA A 93 -2.61 23.75 13.28
C ALA A 93 -3.07 24.21 14.66
N GLY A 94 -2.48 23.70 15.73
CA GLY A 94 -2.77 24.07 17.12
C GLY A 94 -2.04 25.31 17.62
N LEU A 95 -1.15 25.91 16.83
CA LEU A 95 -0.42 27.10 17.25
C LEU A 95 -1.27 28.37 17.03
N ARG A 96 -1.23 29.26 18.03
CA ARG A 96 -1.82 30.58 17.92
C ARG A 96 -0.91 31.50 17.11
N PRO A 97 -1.46 32.52 16.42
CA PRO A 97 -0.66 33.56 15.79
C PRO A 97 0.28 34.23 16.80
N ASN A 98 1.50 34.55 16.36
CA ASN A 98 2.48 35.25 17.20
C ASN A 98 2.06 36.72 17.42
N PRO A 99 2.45 37.33 18.55
CA PRO A 99 2.41 38.78 18.71
C PRO A 99 3.21 39.49 17.64
N GLN A 100 2.74 40.68 17.23
CA GLN A 100 3.41 41.53 16.27
C GLN A 100 3.92 42.79 16.96
N ALA A 101 5.16 43.17 16.70
CA ALA A 101 5.71 44.47 17.10
C ALA A 101 5.72 45.40 15.90
N SER A 102 5.25 46.61 16.06
CA SER A 102 5.26 47.66 15.04
C SER A 102 5.80 48.97 15.58
N ILE A 103 6.46 49.73 14.70
CA ILE A 103 6.88 51.10 14.96
C ILE A 103 6.16 51.96 13.92
N GLU A 104 5.42 52.95 14.42
CA GLU A 104 4.71 53.92 13.60
C GLU A 104 5.26 55.30 13.86
N VAL A 105 5.60 56.01 12.80
CA VAL A 105 6.13 57.39 12.85
C VAL A 105 5.19 58.27 12.05
N GLU A 106 4.47 59.13 12.77
CA GLU A 106 3.46 60.04 12.20
C GLU A 106 3.96 61.47 12.24
N ASP A 107 3.38 62.34 11.43
CA ASP A 107 3.64 63.78 11.39
C ASP A 107 5.12 64.15 11.17
N SER A 108 5.84 63.31 10.41
CA SER A 108 7.22 63.55 9.98
C SER A 108 7.25 64.13 8.57
N ILE A 109 8.11 65.17 8.33
CA ILE A 109 8.37 65.71 6.99
C ILE A 109 7.12 66.33 6.38
N GLY A 110 6.47 67.24 7.09
CA GLY A 110 5.30 68.00 6.61
C GLY A 110 5.64 69.46 6.23
N THR A 111 4.59 70.24 5.91
CA THR A 111 4.65 71.66 5.61
C THR A 111 3.98 72.50 6.73
N GLY A 112 4.25 73.80 6.79
CA GLY A 112 3.64 74.68 7.82
C GLY A 112 4.03 74.29 9.24
N GLY A 113 3.06 74.06 10.09
CA GLY A 113 3.26 73.66 11.50
C GLY A 113 3.90 72.26 11.69
N TYR A 114 3.87 71.43 10.67
CA TYR A 114 4.45 70.07 10.61
C TYR A 114 5.82 70.06 9.90
N ARG A 115 6.49 71.16 9.71
CA ARG A 115 7.78 71.26 9.04
C ARG A 115 8.87 70.54 9.87
N GLY A 116 9.52 69.54 9.24
CA GLY A 116 10.61 68.74 9.84
C GLY A 116 10.05 67.74 10.88
N PHE A 117 10.84 67.46 11.93
CA PHE A 117 10.50 66.43 12.93
C PHE A 117 9.93 66.99 14.26
N ARG A 118 9.59 68.28 14.32
CA ARG A 118 9.20 68.92 15.56
C ARG A 118 7.86 68.44 16.14
N ARG A 119 6.97 67.92 15.27
CA ARG A 119 5.67 67.37 15.70
C ARG A 119 5.57 65.88 15.53
N THR A 120 6.70 65.21 15.24
CA THR A 120 6.73 63.79 15.02
C THR A 120 6.23 63.04 16.23
N GLN A 121 5.31 62.12 16.01
CA GLN A 121 4.86 61.15 16.98
C GLN A 121 5.47 59.80 16.64
N THR A 122 6.08 59.14 17.61
CA THR A 122 6.64 57.79 17.45
C THR A 122 5.94 56.85 18.39
N THR A 123 5.26 55.85 17.82
CA THR A 123 4.56 54.77 18.58
C THR A 123 5.31 53.47 18.40
N LEU A 124 5.70 52.86 19.50
CA LEU A 124 6.13 51.46 19.53
C LEU A 124 4.97 50.63 20.09
N GLN A 125 4.47 49.68 19.32
CA GLN A 125 3.30 48.90 19.70
C GLN A 125 3.54 47.43 19.63
N ILE A 126 2.99 46.68 20.58
CA ILE A 126 2.85 45.22 20.52
C ILE A 126 1.36 44.92 20.33
N SER A 127 1.03 44.12 19.37
CA SER A 127 -0.35 43.68 19.08
C SER A 127 -0.46 42.16 19.02
N GLN A 128 -1.61 41.66 19.45
CA GLN A 128 -1.95 40.23 19.41
C GLN A 128 -3.26 40.02 18.69
N LEU A 129 -3.24 39.12 17.71
CA LEU A 129 -4.44 38.64 17.06
C LEU A 129 -5.12 37.56 17.91
N PHE A 130 -6.40 37.72 18.15
CA PHE A 130 -7.27 36.75 18.78
C PHE A 130 -8.23 36.19 17.74
N GLU A 131 -8.01 34.93 17.37
CA GLU A 131 -8.89 34.20 16.45
C GLU A 131 -10.25 33.95 17.14
N LEU A 132 -11.32 34.43 16.53
CA LEU A 132 -12.69 34.21 17.00
C LEU A 132 -13.38 33.11 16.17
N GLY A 133 -14.62 32.74 16.56
CA GLY A 133 -15.39 31.73 15.83
C GLY A 133 -14.87 30.29 15.98
N GLY A 134 -13.98 30.05 16.94
CA GLY A 134 -13.42 28.72 17.18
C GLY A 134 -12.45 28.23 16.11
N LYS A 135 -11.84 29.15 15.33
CA LYS A 135 -10.95 28.83 14.21
C LYS A 135 -9.82 27.87 14.57
N LEU A 136 -9.19 28.09 15.73
CA LEU A 136 -8.10 27.24 16.23
C LEU A 136 -8.57 25.78 16.37
N ASP A 137 -9.70 25.58 17.06
CA ASP A 137 -10.22 24.22 17.32
C ASP A 137 -10.63 23.55 16.02
N ARG A 138 -11.30 24.28 15.10
CA ARG A 138 -11.72 23.74 13.80
C ARG A 138 -10.52 23.38 12.91
N ARG A 139 -9.46 24.19 12.94
CA ARG A 139 -8.21 23.91 12.23
C ARG A 139 -7.53 22.65 12.76
N VAL A 140 -7.50 22.47 14.08
CA VAL A 140 -6.96 21.25 14.72
C VAL A 140 -7.81 20.03 14.37
N GLU A 141 -9.15 20.14 14.46
CA GLU A 141 -10.05 19.05 14.04
C GLU A 141 -9.80 18.62 12.58
N ALA A 142 -9.66 19.57 11.67
CA ALA A 142 -9.39 19.31 10.26
C ALA A 142 -8.03 18.64 10.06
N ALA A 143 -6.99 19.09 10.75
CA ALA A 143 -5.66 18.50 10.68
C ALA A 143 -5.64 17.05 11.23
N ILE A 144 -6.37 16.77 12.32
CA ILE A 144 -6.54 15.41 12.85
C ILE A 144 -7.28 14.54 11.83
N ALA A 145 -8.37 15.03 11.24
CA ALA A 145 -9.12 14.27 10.24
C ALA A 145 -8.28 13.99 8.99
N ALA A 146 -7.49 14.95 8.52
CA ALA A 146 -6.52 14.76 7.44
C ALA A 146 -5.44 13.72 7.80
N SER A 147 -4.93 13.74 9.04
CA SER A 147 -3.99 12.72 9.52
C SER A 147 -4.58 11.30 9.51
N ASN A 148 -5.89 11.16 9.76
CA ASN A 148 -6.56 9.86 9.67
C ASN A 148 -6.66 9.34 8.23
N VAL A 149 -6.79 10.23 7.23
CA VAL A 149 -6.70 9.85 5.81
C VAL A 149 -5.31 9.28 5.50
N VAL A 150 -4.25 9.97 5.91
CA VAL A 150 -2.86 9.50 5.70
C VAL A 150 -2.61 8.14 6.35
N ARG A 151 -3.17 7.90 7.55
CA ARG A 151 -3.08 6.58 8.20
C ARG A 151 -3.82 5.50 7.41
N ALA A 152 -5.02 5.81 6.89
CA ALA A 152 -5.76 4.88 6.05
C ALA A 152 -5.01 4.57 4.75
N ASP A 153 -4.38 5.57 4.12
CA ASP A 153 -3.55 5.40 2.93
C ASP A 153 -2.34 4.50 3.19
N ARG A 154 -1.69 4.64 4.36
CA ARG A 154 -0.60 3.75 4.76
C ARG A 154 -1.04 2.30 4.94
N GLU A 155 -2.24 2.06 5.48
CA GLU A 155 -2.77 0.69 5.60
C GLU A 155 -3.10 0.08 4.22
N LEU A 156 -3.61 0.86 3.27
CA LEU A 156 -3.79 0.40 1.89
C LEU A 156 -2.44 0.07 1.23
N LEU A 157 -1.44 0.92 1.41
CA LEU A 157 -0.09 0.66 0.91
C LEU A 157 0.49 -0.64 1.46
N ARG A 158 0.23 -0.94 2.74
CA ARG A 158 0.63 -2.20 3.37
C ARG A 158 -0.01 -3.41 2.68
N LEU A 159 -1.31 -3.35 2.38
CA LEU A 159 -2.02 -4.40 1.64
C LEU A 159 -1.46 -4.56 0.22
N ASP A 160 -1.16 -3.45 -0.46
CA ASP A 160 -0.57 -3.49 -1.81
C ASP A 160 0.83 -4.11 -1.82
N VAL A 161 1.66 -3.84 -0.79
CA VAL A 161 2.97 -4.47 -0.64
C VAL A 161 2.83 -5.99 -0.42
N MET A 162 1.88 -6.41 0.42
CA MET A 162 1.60 -7.84 0.62
C MET A 162 1.18 -8.52 -0.69
N ALA A 163 0.24 -7.93 -1.43
CA ALA A 163 -0.25 -8.47 -2.69
C ALA A 163 0.86 -8.59 -3.75
N ARG A 164 1.66 -7.52 -3.95
CA ARG A 164 2.81 -7.54 -4.89
C ARG A 164 3.85 -8.58 -4.52
N THR A 165 4.14 -8.71 -3.22
CA THR A 165 5.11 -9.71 -2.74
C THR A 165 4.60 -11.13 -2.97
N THR A 166 3.31 -11.38 -2.70
CA THR A 166 2.68 -12.68 -2.96
C THR A 166 2.70 -13.01 -4.45
N GLU A 167 2.36 -12.06 -5.32
CA GLU A 167 2.41 -12.24 -6.78
C GLU A 167 3.83 -12.56 -7.26
N ALA A 168 4.84 -11.82 -6.78
CA ALA A 168 6.25 -12.07 -7.13
C ALA A 168 6.72 -13.44 -6.64
N PHE A 169 6.26 -13.88 -5.46
CA PHE A 169 6.55 -15.19 -4.90
C PHE A 169 5.93 -16.32 -5.74
N VAL A 170 4.66 -16.19 -6.13
CA VAL A 170 3.97 -17.16 -7.00
C VAL A 170 4.65 -17.26 -8.36
N LYS A 171 5.05 -16.12 -8.96
CA LYS A 171 5.81 -16.10 -10.23
C LYS A 171 7.15 -16.83 -10.10
N LEU A 172 7.82 -16.70 -8.95
CA LEU A 172 9.08 -17.41 -8.71
C LEU A 172 8.87 -18.90 -8.55
N LEU A 173 7.82 -19.36 -7.85
CA LEU A 173 7.44 -20.77 -7.79
C LEU A 173 7.16 -21.34 -9.20
N GLY A 174 6.43 -20.57 -10.01
CA GLY A 174 6.18 -20.93 -11.41
C GLY A 174 7.46 -21.05 -12.23
N ALA A 175 8.40 -20.14 -12.04
CA ALA A 175 9.70 -20.19 -12.73
C ALA A 175 10.54 -21.42 -12.29
N GLN A 176 10.51 -21.79 -11.01
CA GLN A 176 11.15 -23.02 -10.51
C GLN A 176 10.54 -24.28 -11.17
N ARG A 177 9.19 -24.33 -11.24
CA ARG A 177 8.49 -25.42 -11.91
C ARG A 177 8.81 -25.49 -13.40
N ARG A 178 8.79 -24.37 -14.09
CA ARG A 178 9.13 -24.30 -15.52
C ARG A 178 10.55 -24.80 -15.81
N LEU A 179 11.53 -24.43 -14.97
CA LEU A 179 12.89 -24.94 -15.08
C LEU A 179 12.94 -26.45 -14.91
N SER A 180 12.27 -27.00 -13.89
CA SER A 180 12.20 -28.43 -13.63
C SER A 180 11.62 -29.21 -14.84
N ILE A 181 10.55 -28.71 -15.45
CA ILE A 181 9.94 -29.31 -16.64
C ILE A 181 10.91 -29.25 -17.84
N ALA A 182 11.57 -28.11 -18.06
CA ALA A 182 12.51 -27.94 -19.17
C ALA A 182 13.76 -28.83 -19.02
N GLU A 183 14.30 -28.96 -17.81
CA GLU A 183 15.43 -29.84 -17.51
C GLU A 183 15.04 -31.33 -17.66
N ALA A 184 13.83 -31.71 -17.22
CA ALA A 184 13.32 -33.07 -17.42
C ALA A 184 13.14 -33.40 -18.91
N ARG A 185 12.63 -32.43 -19.71
CA ARG A 185 12.56 -32.58 -21.17
C ARG A 185 13.94 -32.75 -21.80
N ALA A 186 14.89 -31.88 -21.46
CA ALA A 186 16.25 -31.97 -22.00
C ALA A 186 16.91 -33.31 -21.66
N LYS A 187 16.71 -33.81 -20.45
CA LYS A 187 17.18 -35.15 -20.02
C LYS A 187 16.49 -36.27 -20.82
N ARG A 188 15.15 -36.26 -20.94
CA ARG A 188 14.39 -37.26 -21.71
C ARG A 188 14.85 -37.33 -23.14
N THR A 189 14.99 -36.19 -23.82
CA THR A 189 15.41 -36.14 -25.22
C THR A 189 16.86 -36.61 -25.39
N ALA A 190 17.77 -36.20 -24.50
CA ALA A 190 19.18 -36.65 -24.54
C ALA A 190 19.34 -38.17 -24.41
N THR A 191 18.49 -38.82 -23.59
CA THR A 191 18.54 -40.29 -23.39
C THR A 191 18.15 -41.09 -24.65
N LEU A 192 17.50 -40.46 -25.65
CA LEU A 192 17.19 -41.10 -26.93
C LEU A 192 18.40 -41.25 -27.82
N ILE A 193 19.39 -40.36 -27.76
CA ILE A 193 20.52 -40.30 -28.70
C ILE A 193 21.32 -41.61 -28.76
N PRO A 194 21.73 -42.25 -27.65
CA PRO A 194 22.43 -43.52 -27.67
C PRO A 194 21.60 -44.66 -28.29
N ALA A 195 20.30 -44.67 -28.08
CA ALA A 195 19.41 -45.69 -28.64
C ALA A 195 19.28 -45.52 -30.16
N LEU A 196 19.16 -44.27 -30.62
CA LEU A 196 19.13 -43.94 -32.07
C LEU A 196 20.41 -44.37 -32.78
N ARG A 197 21.58 -44.08 -32.20
CA ARG A 197 22.88 -44.46 -32.75
C ARG A 197 23.00 -45.97 -32.92
N ARG A 198 22.66 -46.74 -31.87
CA ARG A 198 22.70 -48.23 -31.95
C ARG A 198 21.79 -48.77 -33.05
N ARG A 199 20.61 -48.23 -33.25
CA ARG A 199 19.70 -48.65 -34.33
C ARG A 199 20.26 -48.35 -35.72
N VAL A 200 20.91 -47.19 -35.91
CA VAL A 200 21.58 -46.83 -37.15
C VAL A 200 22.76 -47.73 -37.41
N GLU A 201 23.60 -48.03 -36.40
CA GLU A 201 24.74 -48.96 -36.49
C GLU A 201 24.28 -50.37 -36.85
N ALA A 202 23.13 -50.80 -36.32
CA ALA A 202 22.50 -52.07 -36.68
C ALA A 202 21.77 -52.08 -38.03
N GLY A 203 21.78 -50.97 -38.78
CA GLY A 203 21.06 -50.84 -40.06
C GLY A 203 19.54 -50.81 -39.95
N ALA A 204 19.01 -50.68 -38.72
CA ALA A 204 17.57 -50.70 -38.44
C ALA A 204 16.89 -49.31 -38.51
N SER A 205 17.66 -48.24 -38.70
CA SER A 205 17.13 -46.87 -38.89
C SER A 205 18.05 -46.02 -39.77
N PRO A 206 17.51 -45.04 -40.52
CA PRO A 206 18.31 -44.09 -41.31
C PRO A 206 19.12 -43.14 -40.41
N THR A 207 20.30 -42.71 -40.83
CA THR A 207 21.18 -41.74 -40.14
C THR A 207 20.50 -40.43 -39.80
N ILE A 208 19.53 -39.98 -40.60
CA ILE A 208 18.74 -38.75 -40.37
C ILE A 208 17.99 -38.76 -39.06
N GLU A 209 17.65 -39.93 -38.48
CA GLU A 209 17.00 -40.02 -37.18
C GLU A 209 17.90 -39.57 -36.03
N VAL A 210 19.21 -39.88 -36.10
CA VAL A 210 20.18 -39.37 -35.09
C VAL A 210 20.29 -37.84 -35.18
N THR A 211 20.34 -37.30 -36.41
CA THR A 211 20.40 -35.85 -36.63
C THR A 211 19.16 -35.14 -36.04
N ARG A 212 17.95 -35.69 -36.30
CA ARG A 212 16.70 -35.15 -35.74
C ARG A 212 16.68 -35.21 -34.21
N GLY A 213 17.09 -36.34 -33.63
CA GLY A 213 17.19 -36.47 -32.18
C GLY A 213 18.18 -35.48 -31.58
N GLN A 214 19.32 -35.26 -32.23
CA GLN A 214 20.32 -34.27 -31.79
C GLN A 214 19.77 -32.85 -31.80
N VAL A 215 19.11 -32.44 -32.90
CA VAL A 215 18.46 -31.12 -32.99
C VAL A 215 17.41 -30.96 -31.86
N ALA A 216 16.57 -31.96 -31.65
CA ALA A 216 15.56 -31.91 -30.56
C ALA A 216 16.21 -31.79 -29.18
N ALA A 217 17.32 -32.50 -28.93
CA ALA A 217 18.05 -32.41 -27.65
C ALA A 217 18.70 -31.04 -27.46
N ASP A 218 19.27 -30.45 -28.49
CA ASP A 218 19.90 -29.14 -28.43
C ASP A 218 18.86 -28.03 -28.22
N MET A 219 17.71 -28.11 -28.90
CA MET A 219 16.58 -27.22 -28.68
C MET A 219 16.05 -27.30 -27.21
N ALA A 220 15.94 -28.49 -26.65
CA ALA A 220 15.54 -28.70 -25.27
C ALA A 220 16.55 -28.11 -24.27
N LYS A 221 17.87 -28.18 -24.55
CA LYS A 221 18.91 -27.53 -23.75
C LYS A 221 18.80 -26.00 -23.80
N ILE A 222 18.53 -25.43 -24.99
CA ILE A 222 18.31 -23.99 -25.14
C ILE A 222 17.11 -23.56 -24.28
N GLU A 223 16.04 -24.34 -24.30
CA GLU A 223 14.84 -24.03 -23.48
C GLU A 223 15.13 -24.10 -21.98
N ALA A 224 15.87 -25.09 -21.50
CA ALA A 224 16.32 -25.16 -20.10
C ALA A 224 17.21 -23.96 -19.72
N GLY A 225 18.09 -23.52 -20.64
CA GLY A 225 18.88 -22.29 -20.43
C GLY A 225 18.01 -21.03 -20.29
N ARG A 226 16.98 -20.90 -21.12
CA ARG A 226 16.01 -19.79 -21.03
C ARG A 226 15.21 -19.84 -19.72
N ALA A 227 14.74 -21.02 -19.31
CA ALA A 227 14.02 -21.20 -18.08
C ALA A 227 14.88 -20.84 -16.84
N ARG A 228 16.18 -21.16 -16.88
CA ARG A 228 17.14 -20.80 -15.82
C ARG A 228 17.32 -19.28 -15.74
N ALA A 229 17.48 -18.60 -16.86
CA ALA A 229 17.56 -17.14 -16.91
C ALA A 229 16.27 -16.46 -16.39
N ALA A 230 15.11 -17.03 -16.73
CA ALA A 230 13.81 -16.58 -16.22
C ALA A 230 13.69 -16.75 -14.70
N LEU A 231 14.16 -17.87 -14.15
CA LEU A 231 14.23 -18.12 -12.71
C LEU A 231 15.10 -17.07 -12.01
N ASP A 232 16.28 -16.78 -12.53
CA ASP A 232 17.18 -15.77 -11.95
C ASP A 232 16.56 -14.35 -12.00
N THR A 233 15.77 -14.07 -13.02
CA THR A 233 15.02 -12.80 -13.14
C THR A 233 13.90 -12.74 -12.10
N ALA A 234 13.12 -13.79 -11.93
CA ALA A 234 12.06 -13.87 -10.94
C ALA A 234 12.60 -13.77 -9.49
N ARG A 235 13.78 -14.38 -9.20
CA ARG A 235 14.47 -14.26 -7.91
C ARG A 235 14.84 -12.81 -7.62
N ARG A 236 15.44 -12.11 -8.59
CA ARG A 236 15.76 -10.68 -8.43
C ARG A 236 14.51 -9.82 -8.25
N SER A 237 13.44 -10.12 -8.97
CA SER A 237 12.17 -9.41 -8.85
C SER A 237 11.53 -9.57 -7.47
N LEU A 238 11.60 -10.76 -6.88
CA LEU A 238 11.12 -10.98 -5.52
C LEU A 238 12.01 -10.26 -4.49
N ALA A 239 13.35 -10.38 -4.59
CA ALA A 239 14.29 -9.72 -3.68
C ALA A 239 14.15 -8.19 -3.71
N ALA A 240 13.80 -7.63 -4.87
CA ALA A 240 13.58 -6.19 -5.02
C ALA A 240 12.40 -5.66 -4.17
N GLN A 241 11.45 -6.52 -3.76
CA GLN A 241 10.32 -6.11 -2.90
C GLN A 241 10.78 -5.61 -1.52
N TRP A 242 11.96 -5.99 -1.06
CA TRP A 242 12.56 -5.50 0.19
C TRP A 242 13.93 -4.84 0.00
N GLY A 243 14.23 -4.43 -1.26
CA GLY A 243 15.42 -3.62 -1.56
C GLY A 243 16.73 -4.39 -1.57
N LEU A 244 16.73 -5.75 -1.59
CA LEU A 244 17.94 -6.54 -1.69
C LEU A 244 18.33 -6.82 -3.14
N ALA A 245 19.59 -6.52 -3.46
CA ALA A 245 20.24 -6.94 -4.69
C ALA A 245 21.72 -7.18 -4.40
N PRO A 246 22.25 -8.40 -4.53
CA PRO A 246 21.65 -9.64 -5.06
C PRO A 246 20.73 -10.37 -4.05
N PRO A 247 19.89 -11.34 -4.53
CA PRO A 247 19.06 -12.17 -3.66
C PRO A 247 19.90 -12.99 -2.67
N ASP A 248 19.46 -13.08 -1.42
CA ASP A 248 20.10 -13.84 -0.32
C ASP A 248 19.50 -15.24 -0.12
N PHE A 249 18.67 -15.71 -1.06
CA PHE A 249 18.03 -17.02 -1.05
C PHE A 249 18.21 -17.75 -2.38
N ALA A 250 18.23 -19.07 -2.37
CA ALA A 250 18.37 -19.91 -3.58
C ALA A 250 17.02 -20.31 -4.14
N HIS A 251 16.11 -20.79 -3.32
CA HIS A 251 14.80 -21.31 -3.69
C HIS A 251 13.70 -20.75 -2.79
N VAL A 252 12.47 -20.90 -3.24
CA VAL A 252 11.28 -20.63 -2.42
C VAL A 252 10.52 -21.93 -2.20
N ALA A 253 9.98 -22.09 -0.98
CA ALA A 253 9.17 -23.23 -0.60
C ALA A 253 7.69 -22.89 -0.72
N GLY A 254 6.97 -23.69 -1.49
CA GLY A 254 5.53 -23.58 -1.65
C GLY A 254 5.01 -24.69 -2.55
N ASP A 255 3.73 -25.01 -2.42
CA ASP A 255 3.04 -25.99 -3.24
C ASP A 255 2.00 -25.32 -4.12
N LEU A 256 2.24 -25.36 -5.44
CA LEU A 256 1.29 -24.88 -6.44
C LEU A 256 0.16 -25.87 -6.74
N ASP A 257 0.33 -27.15 -6.39
CA ASP A 257 -0.66 -28.19 -6.70
C ASP A 257 -1.85 -28.22 -5.72
N THR A 258 -1.74 -27.44 -4.61
CA THR A 258 -2.85 -27.25 -3.66
C THR A 258 -3.82 -26.20 -4.22
N VAL A 259 -4.82 -26.68 -4.95
CA VAL A 259 -5.87 -25.88 -5.58
C VAL A 259 -7.25 -26.46 -5.29
N GLY A 260 -8.28 -25.61 -5.29
CA GLY A 260 -9.66 -26.02 -5.04
C GLY A 260 -10.67 -25.21 -5.88
N PRO A 261 -11.94 -25.64 -5.92
CA PRO A 261 -12.97 -24.90 -6.65
C PRO A 261 -13.14 -23.50 -6.05
N PRO A 262 -13.25 -22.45 -6.89
CA PRO A 262 -13.51 -21.11 -6.43
C PRO A 262 -14.80 -21.02 -5.61
N PRO A 263 -14.85 -20.21 -4.53
CA PRO A 263 -16.11 -19.90 -3.86
C PRO A 263 -17.01 -19.10 -4.80
N ALA A 264 -18.31 -19.03 -4.51
CA ALA A 264 -19.24 -18.23 -5.31
C ALA A 264 -18.85 -16.75 -5.28
N LEU A 265 -18.94 -16.07 -6.44
CA LEU A 265 -18.60 -14.65 -6.58
C LEU A 265 -19.41 -13.78 -5.60
N GLU A 266 -20.68 -14.12 -5.39
CA GLU A 266 -21.60 -13.43 -4.48
C GLU A 266 -21.07 -13.40 -3.05
N THR A 267 -20.41 -14.48 -2.60
CA THR A 267 -19.80 -14.58 -1.26
C THR A 267 -18.63 -13.60 -1.11
N ILE A 268 -17.85 -13.44 -2.17
CA ILE A 268 -16.71 -12.51 -2.19
C ILE A 268 -17.19 -11.06 -2.21
N ILE A 269 -18.23 -10.79 -3.02
CA ILE A 269 -18.82 -9.44 -3.17
C ILE A 269 -19.57 -8.99 -1.91
N ALA A 270 -20.19 -9.89 -1.17
CA ALA A 270 -20.95 -9.57 0.04
C ALA A 270 -20.11 -8.84 1.11
N GLY A 271 -18.77 -8.99 1.09
CA GLY A 271 -17.85 -8.30 1.99
C GLY A 271 -17.31 -6.97 1.49
N LEU A 272 -17.77 -6.46 0.34
CA LEU A 272 -17.21 -5.27 -0.30
C LEU A 272 -17.39 -4.00 0.55
N ASP A 273 -18.51 -3.83 1.22
CA ASP A 273 -18.79 -2.61 1.98
C ASP A 273 -17.88 -2.45 3.22
N ASP A 274 -17.35 -3.55 3.75
CA ASP A 274 -16.36 -3.57 4.85
C ASP A 274 -14.91 -3.50 4.36
N ASN A 275 -14.70 -3.34 3.06
CA ASN A 275 -13.38 -3.34 2.46
C ASN A 275 -12.55 -2.12 2.91
N PRO A 276 -11.28 -2.29 3.32
CA PRO A 276 -10.43 -1.18 3.73
C PRO A 276 -10.28 -0.09 2.66
N ARG A 277 -10.30 -0.45 1.36
CA ARG A 277 -10.24 0.52 0.24
C ARG A 277 -11.48 1.42 0.22
N LEU A 278 -12.66 0.91 0.59
CA LEU A 278 -13.88 1.70 0.72
C LEU A 278 -13.99 2.37 2.09
N ALA A 279 -13.51 1.74 3.16
CA ALA A 279 -13.48 2.32 4.50
C ALA A 279 -12.63 3.60 4.58
N ARG A 280 -11.56 3.70 3.78
CA ARG A 280 -10.76 4.93 3.61
C ARG A 280 -11.63 6.16 3.30
N TRP A 281 -12.67 6.00 2.50
CA TRP A 281 -13.58 7.08 2.13
C TRP A 281 -14.35 7.66 3.30
N ASN A 282 -14.53 6.91 4.39
CA ASN A 282 -15.10 7.44 5.63
C ASN A 282 -14.14 8.46 6.27
N SER A 283 -12.84 8.20 6.23
CA SER A 283 -11.82 9.15 6.70
C SER A 283 -11.77 10.40 5.82
N VAL A 284 -11.82 10.22 4.48
CA VAL A 284 -11.88 11.35 3.53
C VAL A 284 -13.12 12.21 3.77
N ARG A 285 -14.29 11.60 3.91
CA ARG A 285 -15.53 12.29 4.23
C ARG A 285 -15.41 13.10 5.53
N SER A 286 -14.89 12.47 6.59
CA SER A 286 -14.69 13.15 7.87
C SER A 286 -13.75 14.34 7.75
N ALA A 287 -12.70 14.25 6.93
CA ALA A 287 -11.79 15.35 6.64
C ALA A 287 -12.53 16.49 5.90
N ARG A 288 -13.34 16.18 4.88
CA ARG A 288 -14.14 17.18 4.15
C ARG A 288 -15.21 17.84 5.04
N GLU A 289 -15.83 17.09 5.95
CA GLU A 289 -16.75 17.64 6.96
C GLU A 289 -16.04 18.61 7.90
N ALA A 290 -14.81 18.29 8.30
CA ALA A 290 -13.98 19.19 9.10
C ALA A 290 -13.59 20.45 8.31
N ASP A 291 -13.24 20.33 7.02
CA ASP A 291 -12.94 21.46 6.14
C ASP A 291 -14.14 22.41 6.03
N VAL A 292 -15.37 21.89 5.88
CA VAL A 292 -16.59 22.70 5.91
C VAL A 292 -16.70 23.51 7.20
N ARG A 293 -16.38 22.88 8.37
CA ARG A 293 -16.39 23.59 9.65
C ARG A 293 -15.31 24.66 9.74
N VAL A 294 -14.13 24.42 9.18
CA VAL A 294 -13.06 25.42 9.04
C VAL A 294 -13.57 26.61 8.23
N GLN A 295 -14.09 26.37 7.01
CA GLN A 295 -14.55 27.46 6.14
C GLN A 295 -15.67 28.29 6.78
N ARG A 296 -16.58 27.66 7.53
CA ARG A 296 -17.61 28.36 8.29
C ARG A 296 -17.01 29.22 9.42
N SER A 297 -15.98 28.73 10.12
CA SER A 297 -15.33 29.49 11.19
C SER A 297 -14.60 30.72 10.67
N LEU A 298 -14.07 30.67 9.44
CA LEU A 298 -13.39 31.79 8.77
C LEU A 298 -14.34 32.97 8.42
N ALA A 299 -15.65 32.75 8.45
CA ALA A 299 -16.63 33.83 8.30
C ALA A 299 -16.67 34.77 9.53
N ALA A 300 -16.24 34.31 10.71
CA ALA A 300 -16.13 35.14 11.89
C ALA A 300 -14.91 36.09 11.78
N PRO A 301 -15.05 37.37 12.13
CA PRO A 301 -13.91 38.30 12.12
C PRO A 301 -12.98 37.99 13.31
N ASP A 302 -11.68 38.28 13.14
CA ASP A 302 -10.71 38.22 14.22
C ASP A 302 -10.55 39.57 14.89
N LEU A 303 -10.12 39.53 16.16
CA LEU A 303 -9.89 40.71 16.97
C LEU A 303 -8.39 40.90 17.18
N THR A 304 -7.87 42.08 16.82
CA THR A 304 -6.50 42.47 17.13
C THR A 304 -6.52 43.51 18.25
N ILE A 305 -5.79 43.22 19.32
CA ILE A 305 -5.61 44.16 20.47
C ILE A 305 -4.15 44.54 20.51
N GLY A 306 -3.89 45.86 20.60
CA GLY A 306 -2.54 46.41 20.68
C GLY A 306 -2.39 47.39 21.84
N ILE A 307 -1.17 47.47 22.35
CA ILE A 307 -0.77 48.44 23.36
C ILE A 307 0.66 48.89 23.12
N GLY A 308 0.94 50.15 23.34
CA GLY A 308 2.29 50.66 23.23
C GLY A 308 2.48 52.09 23.71
N PRO A 309 3.72 52.51 24.03
CA PRO A 309 4.06 53.88 24.32
C PRO A 309 4.11 54.70 23.00
N ARG A 310 3.66 55.95 23.13
CA ARG A 310 3.80 56.98 22.10
C ARG A 310 4.60 58.14 22.65
N HIS A 311 5.63 58.58 21.94
CA HIS A 311 6.41 59.76 22.24
C HIS A 311 5.99 60.93 21.29
N TYR A 312 5.76 62.09 21.90
CA TYR A 312 5.41 63.34 21.21
C TYR A 312 6.62 64.26 21.20
N ALA A 313 7.22 64.51 20.02
CA ALA A 313 8.43 65.34 19.91
C ALA A 313 8.17 66.83 20.18
N GLU A 314 6.94 67.31 20.04
CA GLU A 314 6.58 68.75 20.28
C GLU A 314 6.66 69.12 21.78
N SER A 315 6.15 68.31 22.67
CA SER A 315 6.12 68.52 24.11
C SER A 315 7.14 67.72 24.88
N ASN A 316 7.83 66.81 24.23
CA ASN A 316 8.71 65.76 24.82
C ASN A 316 7.99 64.90 25.87
N ASP A 317 6.69 64.69 25.68
CA ASP A 317 5.83 63.89 26.56
C ASP A 317 5.75 62.43 26.03
N ALA A 318 5.35 61.51 26.88
CA ALA A 318 5.02 60.15 26.52
C ALA A 318 3.59 59.79 26.97
N GLY A 319 2.87 59.10 26.11
CA GLY A 319 1.55 58.53 26.36
C GLY A 319 1.50 57.04 26.12
N VAL A 320 0.38 56.41 26.44
CA VAL A 320 0.09 55.03 26.10
C VAL A 320 -1.04 54.95 25.11
N VAL A 321 -0.85 54.23 24.05
CA VAL A 321 -1.87 54.01 22.98
C VAL A 321 -2.44 52.59 23.16
N PHE A 322 -3.76 52.51 23.19
CA PHE A 322 -4.49 51.24 23.08
C PHE A 322 -5.14 51.19 21.69
N SER A 323 -5.03 50.07 21.01
CA SER A 323 -5.66 49.83 19.71
C SER A 323 -6.54 48.58 19.77
N LEU A 324 -7.69 48.66 19.14
CA LEU A 324 -8.63 47.58 18.93
C LEU A 324 -9.03 47.61 17.46
N SER A 325 -8.78 46.52 16.76
CA SER A 325 -9.12 46.44 15.32
C SER A 325 -9.84 45.11 15.06
N MET A 326 -10.96 45.22 14.35
CA MET A 326 -11.76 44.08 13.95
C MET A 326 -12.35 44.39 12.55
N PRO A 327 -12.13 43.52 11.54
CA PRO A 327 -12.76 43.68 10.24
C PRO A 327 -14.27 43.45 10.35
N ILE A 328 -15.06 44.29 9.66
CA ILE A 328 -16.52 44.16 9.59
C ILE A 328 -16.88 43.42 8.31
N PRO A 329 -17.39 42.20 8.32
CA PRO A 329 -17.64 41.36 7.14
C PRO A 329 -18.95 41.78 6.44
N VAL A 330 -18.94 42.93 5.72
CA VAL A 330 -20.12 43.46 5.00
C VAL A 330 -20.37 42.62 3.75
N SER A 331 -19.36 42.43 2.90
CA SER A 331 -19.49 41.78 1.59
C SER A 331 -18.90 40.38 1.57
N ASN A 332 -17.69 40.20 2.10
CA ASN A 332 -17.02 38.92 2.14
C ASN A 332 -17.25 38.26 3.50
N ARG A 333 -18.06 37.19 3.50
CA ARG A 333 -18.37 36.32 4.65
C ARG A 333 -17.89 34.89 4.39
N ASN A 334 -16.87 34.75 3.56
CA ASN A 334 -16.31 33.44 3.15
C ASN A 334 -17.33 32.55 2.40
N GLN A 335 -18.41 33.13 1.86
CA GLN A 335 -19.52 32.36 1.29
C GLN A 335 -19.09 31.47 0.11
N GLY A 336 -18.17 31.92 -0.73
CA GLY A 336 -17.66 31.15 -1.87
C GLY A 336 -16.94 29.87 -1.43
N ASN A 337 -16.00 30.01 -0.50
CA ASN A 337 -15.24 28.87 0.03
C ASN A 337 -16.12 27.91 0.83
N ILE A 338 -17.17 28.42 1.51
CA ILE A 338 -18.17 27.58 2.19
C ILE A 338 -18.94 26.73 1.16
N ILE A 339 -19.36 27.33 0.04
CA ILE A 339 -20.06 26.62 -1.03
C ILE A 339 -19.12 25.57 -1.65
N GLU A 340 -17.88 25.93 -1.95
CA GLU A 340 -16.86 25.03 -2.47
C GLU A 340 -16.66 23.83 -1.55
N ALA A 341 -16.42 24.06 -0.25
CA ALA A 341 -16.22 22.98 0.74
C ALA A 341 -17.43 22.03 0.80
N HIS A 342 -18.66 22.57 0.70
CA HIS A 342 -19.86 21.74 0.64
C HIS A 342 -19.92 20.89 -0.64
N ARG A 343 -19.48 21.43 -1.78
CA ARG A 343 -19.46 20.69 -3.06
C ARG A 343 -18.37 19.62 -3.05
N GLU A 344 -17.21 19.92 -2.49
CA GLU A 344 -16.14 18.93 -2.29
C GLU A 344 -16.57 17.78 -1.35
N LEU A 345 -17.33 18.10 -0.30
CA LEU A 345 -17.93 17.07 0.55
C LEU A 345 -18.95 16.21 -0.21
N ALA A 346 -19.82 16.82 -1.00
CA ALA A 346 -20.79 16.07 -1.83
C ALA A 346 -20.09 15.21 -2.87
N LYS A 347 -19.06 15.71 -3.53
CA LYS A 347 -18.22 14.99 -4.50
C LYS A 347 -17.61 13.73 -3.92
N THR A 348 -17.20 13.75 -2.63
CA THR A 348 -16.65 12.56 -1.96
C THR A 348 -17.61 11.35 -1.97
N GLY A 349 -18.93 11.61 -1.95
CA GLY A 349 -19.93 10.55 -2.09
C GLY A 349 -19.91 9.86 -3.45
N GLU A 350 -19.81 10.66 -4.51
CA GLU A 350 -19.72 10.16 -5.90
C GLU A 350 -18.38 9.43 -6.14
N GLU A 351 -17.29 9.97 -5.64
CA GLU A 351 -15.96 9.35 -5.74
C GLU A 351 -15.92 7.99 -5.02
N ARG A 352 -16.55 7.88 -3.84
CA ARG A 352 -16.72 6.58 -3.14
C ARG A 352 -17.56 5.62 -3.98
N GLY A 353 -18.64 6.11 -4.62
CA GLY A 353 -19.46 5.32 -5.54
C GLY A 353 -18.64 4.81 -6.72
N ALA A 354 -17.85 5.65 -7.36
CA ALA A 354 -16.94 5.29 -8.45
C ALA A 354 -15.92 4.23 -7.99
N ALA A 355 -15.25 4.45 -6.85
CA ALA A 355 -14.28 3.52 -6.29
C ALA A 355 -14.92 2.13 -6.00
N ARG A 356 -16.19 2.09 -5.58
CA ARG A 356 -16.92 0.83 -5.37
C ARG A 356 -17.15 0.08 -6.68
N LEU A 357 -17.49 0.81 -7.76
CA LEU A 357 -17.67 0.21 -9.09
C LEU A 357 -16.34 -0.28 -9.67
N ASP A 358 -15.25 0.47 -9.45
CA ASP A 358 -13.90 0.06 -9.88
C ASP A 358 -13.48 -1.22 -9.17
N LEU A 359 -13.63 -1.26 -7.85
CA LEU A 359 -13.34 -2.45 -7.05
C LEU A 359 -14.18 -3.67 -7.48
N TYR A 360 -15.45 -3.46 -7.78
CA TYR A 360 -16.32 -4.52 -8.30
C TYR A 360 -15.81 -5.05 -9.65
N ARG A 361 -15.42 -4.16 -10.57
CA ARG A 361 -14.88 -4.55 -11.90
C ARG A 361 -13.57 -5.33 -11.77
N GLU A 362 -12.62 -4.83 -10.95
CA GLU A 362 -11.35 -5.50 -10.70
C GLU A 362 -11.55 -6.88 -10.07
N LEU A 363 -12.44 -6.97 -9.09
CA LEU A 363 -12.76 -8.23 -8.42
C LEU A 363 -13.44 -9.23 -9.36
N SER A 364 -14.38 -8.76 -10.19
CA SER A 364 -15.05 -9.62 -11.18
C SER A 364 -14.09 -10.15 -12.24
N ALA A 365 -13.14 -9.31 -12.69
CA ALA A 365 -12.09 -9.74 -13.61
C ALA A 365 -11.16 -10.78 -12.97
N ALA A 366 -10.68 -10.53 -11.75
CA ALA A 366 -9.83 -11.46 -11.02
C ALA A 366 -10.55 -12.80 -10.73
N TYR A 367 -11.84 -12.76 -10.46
CA TYR A 367 -12.65 -13.96 -10.29
C TYR A 367 -12.80 -14.74 -11.61
N GLY A 368 -12.97 -14.05 -12.74
CA GLY A 368 -12.97 -14.67 -14.06
C GLY A 368 -11.66 -15.42 -14.34
N GLU A 369 -10.53 -14.78 -14.09
CA GLU A 369 -9.19 -15.39 -14.18
C GLU A 369 -9.05 -16.62 -13.28
N LEU A 370 -9.58 -16.56 -12.04
CA LEU A 370 -9.57 -17.68 -11.09
C LEU A 370 -10.42 -18.85 -11.56
N ALA A 371 -11.64 -18.59 -12.04
CA ALA A 371 -12.56 -19.61 -12.51
C ALA A 371 -12.05 -20.30 -13.78
N GLU A 372 -11.51 -19.55 -14.72
CA GLU A 372 -10.88 -20.06 -15.96
C GLU A 372 -9.69 -20.94 -15.61
N SER A 373 -8.76 -20.45 -14.78
CA SER A 373 -7.58 -21.21 -14.36
C SER A 373 -7.95 -22.50 -13.66
N TRP A 374 -8.97 -22.48 -12.80
CA TRP A 374 -9.48 -23.69 -12.14
C TRP A 374 -10.05 -24.71 -13.12
N ALA A 375 -10.86 -24.27 -14.09
CA ALA A 375 -11.41 -25.15 -15.11
C ALA A 375 -10.30 -25.79 -15.95
N GLU A 376 -9.31 -25.01 -16.37
CA GLU A 376 -8.14 -25.47 -17.12
C GLU A 376 -7.31 -26.48 -16.31
N ILE A 377 -7.00 -26.19 -15.04
CA ILE A 377 -6.28 -27.11 -14.14
C ILE A 377 -7.04 -28.42 -14.01
N SER A 378 -8.35 -28.36 -13.83
CA SER A 378 -9.18 -29.56 -13.65
C SER A 378 -9.15 -30.45 -14.88
N GLN A 379 -9.23 -29.87 -16.08
CA GLN A 379 -9.19 -30.59 -17.35
C GLN A 379 -7.78 -31.17 -17.63
N LEU A 380 -6.75 -30.34 -17.41
CA LEU A 380 -5.37 -30.78 -17.62
C LEU A 380 -4.99 -31.91 -16.67
N ARG A 381 -5.31 -31.79 -15.39
CA ARG A 381 -5.00 -32.79 -14.34
C ARG A 381 -5.81 -34.07 -14.51
N GLY A 382 -7.12 -33.93 -14.84
CA GLY A 382 -8.06 -35.06 -14.90
C GLY A 382 -7.97 -35.88 -16.19
N THR A 383 -7.66 -35.24 -17.31
CA THR A 383 -7.77 -35.88 -18.64
C THR A 383 -6.49 -35.77 -19.47
N VAL A 384 -5.99 -34.54 -19.70
CA VAL A 384 -4.94 -34.30 -20.70
C VAL A 384 -3.60 -34.89 -20.32
N LEU A 385 -3.16 -34.62 -19.07
CA LEU A 385 -1.86 -35.13 -18.59
C LEU A 385 -1.79 -36.66 -18.51
N PRO A 386 -2.81 -37.37 -17.98
CA PRO A 386 -2.84 -38.82 -18.01
C PRO A 386 -2.77 -39.37 -19.48
N ALA A 387 -3.62 -38.85 -20.35
CA ALA A 387 -3.65 -39.29 -21.78
C ALA A 387 -2.33 -39.02 -22.51
N ALA A 388 -1.68 -37.88 -22.27
CA ALA A 388 -0.38 -37.57 -22.89
C ALA A 388 0.74 -38.49 -22.36
N ARG A 389 0.70 -38.86 -21.08
CA ARG A 389 1.64 -39.83 -20.49
C ARG A 389 1.45 -41.25 -21.08
N ASP A 390 0.22 -41.68 -21.19
CA ASP A 390 -0.14 -42.99 -21.76
C ASP A 390 0.24 -43.06 -23.21
N ALA A 391 -0.03 -42.02 -24.00
CA ALA A 391 0.37 -41.90 -25.40
C ALA A 391 1.90 -42.01 -25.57
N LEU A 392 2.66 -41.25 -24.74
CA LEU A 392 4.13 -41.33 -24.76
C LEU A 392 4.63 -42.75 -24.43
N GLY A 393 4.08 -43.37 -23.37
CA GLY A 393 4.42 -44.74 -22.96
C GLY A 393 4.13 -45.75 -24.07
N GLY A 394 2.97 -45.66 -24.71
CA GLY A 394 2.59 -46.53 -25.83
C GLY A 394 3.50 -46.38 -27.07
N VAL A 395 3.81 -45.10 -27.45
CA VAL A 395 4.71 -44.84 -28.57
C VAL A 395 6.14 -45.30 -28.25
N GLN A 396 6.63 -45.07 -27.02
CA GLN A 396 7.97 -45.56 -26.60
C GLN A 396 8.07 -47.08 -26.65
N ALA A 397 7.07 -47.79 -26.16
CA ALA A 397 7.02 -49.30 -26.25
C ALA A 397 6.98 -49.77 -27.70
N GLY A 398 6.16 -49.14 -28.55
CA GLY A 398 6.07 -49.47 -29.97
C GLY A 398 7.34 -49.11 -30.76
N TYR A 399 8.02 -48.02 -30.40
CA TYR A 399 9.34 -47.67 -30.95
C TYR A 399 10.39 -48.76 -30.66
N GLY A 400 10.41 -49.29 -29.44
CA GLY A 400 11.28 -50.43 -29.07
C GLY A 400 11.02 -51.70 -29.91
N GLN A 401 9.78 -51.87 -30.39
CA GLN A 401 9.35 -52.98 -31.23
C GLN A 401 9.44 -52.69 -32.75
N GLY A 402 9.91 -51.49 -33.13
CA GLY A 402 10.01 -51.09 -34.56
C GLY A 402 8.68 -50.68 -35.21
N ARG A 403 7.60 -50.55 -34.45
CA ARG A 403 6.26 -50.16 -34.97
C ARG A 403 6.09 -48.67 -35.17
N PHE A 404 6.85 -47.86 -34.46
CA PHE A 404 6.86 -46.39 -34.53
C PHE A 404 8.25 -45.86 -34.86
N GLY A 405 8.33 -44.69 -35.48
CA GLY A 405 9.56 -43.96 -35.79
C GLY A 405 9.98 -43.02 -34.63
N VAL A 406 11.18 -42.46 -34.72
CA VAL A 406 11.67 -41.46 -33.77
C VAL A 406 10.80 -40.20 -33.78
N ILE A 407 10.20 -39.85 -34.91
CA ILE A 407 9.32 -38.68 -35.04
C ILE A 407 8.12 -38.83 -34.11
N ASP A 408 7.49 -40.00 -34.07
CA ASP A 408 6.33 -40.28 -33.21
C ASP A 408 6.70 -40.15 -31.72
N VAL A 409 7.91 -40.59 -31.35
CA VAL A 409 8.41 -40.43 -29.95
C VAL A 409 8.64 -38.97 -29.62
N LEU A 410 9.25 -38.19 -30.52
CA LEU A 410 9.52 -36.77 -30.30
C LEU A 410 8.22 -35.95 -30.26
N ASP A 411 7.23 -36.32 -31.08
CA ASP A 411 5.91 -35.67 -31.11
C ASP A 411 5.15 -35.94 -29.79
N ALA A 412 5.08 -37.20 -29.36
CA ALA A 412 4.46 -37.55 -28.08
C ALA A 412 5.17 -36.91 -26.88
N GLN A 413 6.51 -36.78 -26.92
CA GLN A 413 7.26 -36.01 -25.92
C GLN A 413 6.93 -34.52 -25.98
N GLY A 414 6.75 -33.95 -27.16
CA GLY A 414 6.34 -32.57 -27.39
C GLY A 414 4.97 -32.29 -26.73
N THR A 415 3.99 -33.15 -27.05
CA THR A 415 2.62 -33.07 -26.51
C THR A 415 2.58 -33.13 -24.98
N LEU A 416 3.32 -34.08 -24.38
CA LEU A 416 3.41 -34.16 -22.92
C LEU A 416 4.05 -32.91 -22.31
N ASN A 417 5.15 -32.44 -22.91
CA ASN A 417 5.83 -31.25 -22.43
C ASN A 417 4.94 -29.99 -22.50
N GLU A 418 4.17 -29.83 -23.58
CA GLU A 418 3.22 -28.73 -23.74
C GLU A 418 2.12 -28.80 -22.65
N ALA A 419 1.57 -29.98 -22.41
CA ALA A 419 0.58 -30.21 -21.36
C ALA A 419 1.15 -29.93 -19.94
N GLU A 420 2.39 -30.34 -19.66
CA GLU A 420 3.08 -30.08 -18.38
C GLU A 420 3.33 -28.57 -18.17
N LEU A 421 3.76 -27.85 -19.22
CA LEU A 421 3.98 -26.41 -19.17
C LEU A 421 2.66 -25.66 -18.96
N ARG A 422 1.63 -26.02 -19.72
CA ARG A 422 0.30 -25.39 -19.62
C ARG A 422 -0.33 -25.60 -18.26
N TYR A 423 -0.18 -26.80 -17.70
CA TYR A 423 -0.62 -27.09 -16.33
C TYR A 423 0.13 -26.21 -15.30
N GLY A 424 1.45 -26.05 -15.45
CA GLY A 424 2.24 -25.17 -14.58
C GLY A 424 1.82 -23.70 -14.70
N GLU A 425 1.54 -23.21 -15.91
CA GLU A 425 1.06 -21.86 -16.17
C GLU A 425 -0.34 -21.62 -15.57
N ALA A 426 -1.25 -22.57 -15.72
CA ALA A 426 -2.58 -22.50 -15.13
C ALA A 426 -2.53 -22.47 -13.60
N LEU A 427 -1.64 -23.23 -12.96
CA LEU A 427 -1.42 -23.17 -11.51
C LEU A 427 -0.92 -21.80 -11.06
N VAL A 428 0.01 -21.20 -11.79
CA VAL A 428 0.52 -19.86 -11.49
C VAL A 428 -0.60 -18.82 -11.64
N ALA A 429 -1.39 -18.90 -12.72
CA ALA A 429 -2.52 -18.01 -12.96
C ALA A 429 -3.56 -18.12 -11.82
N TYR A 430 -3.88 -19.35 -11.40
CA TYR A 430 -4.80 -19.60 -10.25
C TYR A 430 -4.31 -18.91 -8.99
N HIS A 431 -3.08 -19.15 -8.55
CA HIS A 431 -2.54 -18.56 -7.34
C HIS A 431 -2.35 -17.05 -7.44
N ALA A 432 -2.03 -16.53 -8.63
CA ALA A 432 -1.96 -15.09 -8.88
C ALA A 432 -3.35 -14.44 -8.76
N ALA A 433 -4.40 -15.08 -9.31
CA ALA A 433 -5.78 -14.61 -9.17
C ALA A 433 -6.25 -14.66 -7.71
N VAL A 434 -5.93 -15.72 -6.95
CA VAL A 434 -6.17 -15.79 -5.51
C VAL A 434 -5.51 -14.62 -4.79
N ALA A 435 -4.20 -14.40 -5.00
CA ALA A 435 -3.47 -13.31 -4.38
C ALA A 435 -4.06 -11.93 -4.71
N LYS A 436 -4.50 -11.74 -5.95
CA LYS A 436 -5.17 -10.51 -6.42
C LYS A 436 -6.50 -10.29 -5.70
N ILE A 437 -7.33 -11.34 -5.58
CA ILE A 437 -8.61 -11.28 -4.85
C ILE A 437 -8.37 -10.98 -3.37
N GLU A 438 -7.42 -11.67 -2.73
CA GLU A 438 -7.05 -11.41 -1.33
C GLU A 438 -6.53 -9.99 -1.11
N GLY A 439 -5.71 -9.47 -2.02
CA GLY A 439 -5.24 -8.09 -2.01
C GLY A 439 -6.36 -7.05 -2.21
N LEU A 440 -7.35 -7.37 -3.06
CA LEU A 440 -8.51 -6.52 -3.29
C LEU A 440 -9.50 -6.55 -2.12
N THR A 441 -9.72 -7.72 -1.51
CA THR A 441 -10.70 -7.91 -0.43
C THR A 441 -10.11 -7.69 0.96
N ALA A 442 -8.78 -7.72 1.10
CA ALA A 442 -8.05 -7.75 2.36
C ALA A 442 -8.49 -8.93 3.27
N ARG A 443 -8.97 -10.00 2.67
CA ARG A 443 -9.42 -11.21 3.36
C ARG A 443 -8.82 -12.44 2.66
N PRO A 444 -8.36 -13.45 3.41
CA PRO A 444 -7.91 -14.69 2.80
C PRO A 444 -9.07 -15.37 2.08
N LEU A 445 -8.80 -15.87 0.87
CA LEU A 445 -9.71 -16.72 0.13
C LEU A 445 -9.61 -18.12 0.72
N SER A 446 -10.44 -18.45 1.73
CA SER A 446 -10.44 -19.78 2.31
C SER A 446 -10.72 -20.81 1.22
N PRO A 447 -9.87 -21.82 1.02
CA PRO A 447 -10.24 -22.95 0.19
C PRO A 447 -11.52 -23.55 0.81
N PRO A 448 -12.47 -24.05 0.00
CA PRO A 448 -13.63 -24.72 0.53
C PRO A 448 -13.13 -25.85 1.43
N GLY A 449 -13.55 -25.82 2.69
CA GLY A 449 -13.26 -26.91 3.62
C GLY A 449 -13.66 -28.24 2.96
N PRO A 450 -13.02 -29.35 3.30
CA PRO A 450 -13.37 -30.64 2.73
C PRO A 450 -14.89 -30.81 2.88
N SER A 451 -15.58 -30.86 1.74
CA SER A 451 -17.03 -31.07 1.71
C SER A 451 -17.33 -32.23 2.66
N ALA A 452 -18.11 -31.96 3.71
CA ALA A 452 -18.71 -33.00 4.51
C ALA A 452 -19.37 -33.98 3.50
N ARG A 453 -18.78 -35.15 3.36
CA ARG A 453 -19.39 -36.23 2.61
C ARG A 453 -20.72 -36.46 3.29
N SER A 454 -21.80 -36.12 2.61
CA SER A 454 -23.15 -36.56 2.99
C SER A 454 -23.09 -38.06 3.06
N GLU A 455 -23.21 -38.59 4.27
CA GLU A 455 -23.60 -39.97 4.51
C GLU A 455 -25.03 -40.22 4.03
#